data_7936e214664db81109a96259d5b90dc9
#
_entry.id   7936e214664db81109a96259d5b90dc9
#
_cell.length_a   1.000
_cell.length_b   1.000
_cell.length_c   1.000
_cell.angle_alpha   90.00
_cell.angle_beta   90.00
_cell.angle_gamma   90.00
#
_symmetry.space_group_name_H-M   'P 1'
#
loop_
_entity.id
_entity.type
_entity.pdbx_description
1 polymer ?
#
loop_
_entity_poly.entity_id
_entity_poly.type
_entity_poly.pdbx_seq_one_letter_code
_entity_poly.pdbx_strand_id
1 'polypeptide(L)' 'KMLEKIKEIAADSLGADVNEMTPETSFKEDLGADSLDLFEMVMALEEDFEVEIPTEDLENIRTIGDVENYLQNR' A
#
# COMPACT_ATOMS: atom_id res chain seq x y z
N LYS A 1 14.40 -4.10 1.34
CA LYS A 1 14.07 -2.76 1.78
C LYS A 1 12.59 -2.58 1.87
N MET A 2 12.17 -1.70 2.76
CA MET A 2 10.74 -1.53 3.02
C MET A 2 9.98 -1.07 1.78
N LEU A 3 10.50 -0.06 1.09
CA LEU A 3 9.79 0.47 -0.08
C LEU A 3 9.60 -0.59 -1.15
N GLU A 4 10.63 -1.38 -1.41
CA GLU A 4 10.52 -2.43 -2.42
C GLU A 4 9.49 -3.48 -2.03
N LYS A 5 9.44 -3.82 -0.74
CA LYS A 5 8.47 -4.79 -0.26
C LYS A 5 7.05 -4.27 -0.39
N ILE A 6 6.85 -2.99 -0.08
CA ILE A 6 5.54 -2.37 -0.23
C ILE A 6 5.10 -2.41 -1.69
N LYS A 7 6.02 -2.10 -2.61
CA LYS A 7 5.70 -2.14 -4.03
C LYS A 7 5.31 -3.55 -4.47
N GLU A 8 6.02 -4.56 -3.99
CA GLU A 8 5.70 -5.94 -4.34
C GLU A 8 4.32 -6.33 -3.86
N ILE A 9 3.98 -5.96 -2.62
CA ILE A 9 2.68 -6.28 -2.07
C ILE A 9 1.58 -5.57 -2.85
N ALA A 10 1.79 -4.30 -3.17
CA ALA A 10 0.82 -3.55 -3.95
C ALA A 10 0.65 -4.17 -5.34
N ALA A 11 1.75 -4.56 -5.98
CA ALA A 11 1.69 -5.18 -7.31
C ALA A 11 0.87 -6.47 -7.27
N ASP A 12 1.12 -7.30 -6.26
CA ASP A 12 0.40 -8.56 -6.15
C ASP A 12 -1.08 -8.35 -5.87
N SER A 13 -1.39 -7.42 -4.97
CA SER A 13 -2.78 -7.20 -4.55
C SER A 13 -3.60 -6.49 -5.61
N LEU A 14 -2.97 -5.61 -6.38
CA LEU A 14 -3.70 -4.74 -7.31
C LEU A 14 -3.48 -5.15 -8.77
N GLY A 15 -2.65 -6.17 -9.02
CA GLY A 15 -2.39 -6.59 -10.38
C GLY A 15 -1.61 -5.57 -11.18
N ALA A 16 -0.67 -4.88 -10.55
CA ALA A 16 0.09 -3.82 -11.17
C ALA A 16 1.58 -4.18 -11.26
N ASP A 17 2.34 -3.37 -11.99
CA ASP A 17 3.75 -3.60 -12.27
C ASP A 17 4.59 -2.76 -11.31
N VAL A 18 5.48 -3.40 -10.55
CA VAL A 18 6.35 -2.67 -9.62
C VAL A 18 7.20 -1.63 -10.33
N ASN A 19 7.54 -1.88 -11.60
CA ASN A 19 8.40 -0.95 -12.34
C ASN A 19 7.70 0.36 -12.67
N GLU A 20 6.39 0.42 -12.52
CA GLU A 20 5.62 1.63 -12.79
C GLU A 20 5.26 2.39 -11.52
N MET A 21 5.81 1.96 -10.39
CA MET A 21 5.45 2.54 -9.11
C MET A 21 6.56 3.43 -8.57
N THR A 22 6.16 4.59 -8.06
CA THR A 22 7.04 5.50 -7.32
C THR A 22 6.36 5.81 -6.00
N PRO A 23 7.05 6.47 -5.06
CA PRO A 23 6.37 6.86 -3.82
C PRO A 23 5.14 7.73 -4.04
N GLU A 24 5.09 8.47 -5.14
CA GLU A 24 3.95 9.35 -5.45
C GLU A 24 2.79 8.63 -6.12
N THR A 25 2.96 7.36 -6.48
CA THR A 25 1.91 6.61 -7.16
C THR A 25 0.68 6.46 -6.27
N SER A 26 -0.48 6.86 -6.79
CA SER A 26 -1.75 6.76 -6.07
C SER A 26 -2.39 5.41 -6.35
N PHE A 27 -2.87 4.76 -5.28
CA PHE A 27 -3.52 3.47 -5.46
C PHE A 27 -4.79 3.58 -6.30
N LYS A 28 -5.61 4.60 -6.03
CA LYS A 28 -6.87 4.75 -6.74
C LYS A 28 -6.69 5.36 -8.12
N GLU A 29 -5.97 6.47 -8.19
CA GLU A 29 -5.91 7.22 -9.43
C GLU A 29 -4.94 6.63 -10.42
N ASP A 30 -3.79 6.15 -9.95
CA ASP A 30 -2.77 5.62 -10.85
C ASP A 30 -2.90 4.12 -11.07
N LEU A 31 -3.31 3.38 -10.05
CA LEU A 31 -3.39 1.93 -10.14
C LEU A 31 -4.81 1.40 -10.24
N GLY A 32 -5.80 2.29 -10.19
CA GLY A 32 -7.19 1.91 -10.39
C GLY A 32 -7.79 1.05 -9.28
N ALA A 33 -7.26 1.13 -8.08
CA ALA A 33 -7.73 0.30 -6.99
C ALA A 33 -9.06 0.82 -6.45
N ASP A 34 -9.99 -0.10 -6.20
CA ASP A 34 -11.22 0.26 -5.49
C ASP A 34 -11.06 -0.07 -4.01
N SER A 35 -12.13 0.11 -3.24
CA SER A 35 -12.06 -0.08 -1.79
C SER A 35 -11.74 -1.51 -1.41
N LEU A 36 -12.27 -2.48 -2.15
CA LEU A 36 -11.98 -3.88 -1.86
C LEU A 36 -10.52 -4.20 -2.12
N ASP A 37 -10.00 -3.70 -3.24
CA ASP A 37 -8.58 -3.89 -3.57
C ASP A 37 -7.69 -3.33 -2.47
N LEU A 38 -8.02 -2.12 -2.00
CA LEU A 38 -7.24 -1.48 -0.93
C LEU A 38 -7.30 -2.28 0.35
N PHE A 39 -8.49 -2.79 0.69
CA PHE A 39 -8.65 -3.58 1.90
C PHE A 39 -7.79 -4.84 1.84
N GLU A 40 -7.78 -5.51 0.70
CA GLU A 40 -6.96 -6.71 0.53
C GLU A 40 -5.47 -6.39 0.63
N MET A 41 -5.06 -5.28 0.01
CA MET A 41 -3.67 -4.86 0.09
C MET A 41 -3.27 -4.55 1.54
N VAL A 42 -4.15 -3.87 2.28
CA VAL A 42 -3.87 -3.54 3.67
C VAL A 42 -3.71 -4.80 4.50
N MET A 43 -4.56 -5.81 4.28
CA MET A 43 -4.42 -7.06 5.00
C MET A 43 -3.08 -7.74 4.70
N ALA A 44 -2.64 -7.69 3.46
CA ALA A 44 -1.35 -8.25 3.08
C ALA A 44 -0.20 -7.49 3.74
N LEU A 45 -0.32 -6.16 3.82
CA LEU A 45 0.69 -5.36 4.50
C LEU A 45 0.75 -5.70 5.98
N GLU A 46 -0.42 -5.84 6.61
CA GLU A 46 -0.48 -6.17 8.02
C GLU A 46 0.20 -7.51 8.31
N GLU A 47 -0.04 -8.48 7.45
CA GLU A 47 0.52 -9.80 7.65
C GLU A 47 2.04 -9.78 7.43
N ASP A 48 2.48 -9.13 6.37
CA ASP A 48 3.88 -9.15 6.00
C ASP A 48 4.76 -8.34 6.96
N PHE A 49 4.26 -7.21 7.42
CA PHE A 49 5.00 -6.34 8.33
C PHE A 49 4.64 -6.57 9.79
N GLU A 50 3.69 -7.48 10.07
CA GLU A 50 3.29 -7.84 11.43
C GLU A 50 2.82 -6.61 12.21
N VAL A 51 1.90 -5.86 11.59
CA VAL A 51 1.35 -4.64 12.19
C VAL A 51 -0.16 -4.66 12.06
N GLU A 52 -0.82 -3.80 12.84
CA GLU A 52 -2.24 -3.55 12.69
C GLU A 52 -2.42 -2.13 12.20
N ILE A 53 -3.23 -1.96 11.16
CA ILE A 53 -3.52 -0.64 10.60
C ILE A 53 -4.99 -0.36 10.86
N PRO A 54 -5.31 0.50 11.84
CA PRO A 54 -6.70 0.82 12.14
C PRO A 54 -7.42 1.38 10.92
N THR A 55 -8.69 1.06 10.81
CA THR A 55 -9.48 1.48 9.66
C THR A 55 -9.46 2.99 9.48
N GLU A 56 -9.49 3.74 10.58
CA GLU A 56 -9.52 5.20 10.49
C GLU A 56 -8.22 5.76 9.91
N ASP A 57 -7.12 4.99 9.96
CA ASP A 57 -5.85 5.46 9.40
C ASP A 57 -5.79 5.29 7.90
N LEU A 58 -6.70 4.51 7.31
CA LEU A 58 -6.68 4.26 5.87
C LEU A 58 -6.94 5.51 5.06
N GLU A 59 -7.59 6.51 5.64
CA GLU A 59 -7.82 7.77 4.94
C GLU A 59 -6.53 8.49 4.59
N ASN A 60 -5.47 8.19 5.32
CA ASN A 60 -4.17 8.83 5.12
C ASN A 60 -3.25 8.00 4.25
N ILE A 61 -3.71 6.87 3.76
CA ILE A 61 -2.91 5.97 2.94
C ILE A 61 -3.43 6.03 1.52
N ARG A 62 -2.90 6.95 0.73
CA ARG A 62 -3.34 7.14 -0.65
C ARG A 62 -2.27 6.79 -1.66
N THR A 63 -1.01 6.84 -1.27
CA THR A 63 0.11 6.56 -2.18
C THR A 63 1.05 5.53 -1.58
N ILE A 64 1.93 5.01 -2.43
CA ILE A 64 2.98 4.09 -2.00
C ILE A 64 3.80 4.73 -0.88
N GLY A 65 4.18 6.00 -1.05
CA GLY A 65 4.96 6.71 -0.05
C GLY A 65 4.22 6.88 1.26
N ASP A 66 2.89 7.04 1.21
CA ASP A 66 2.10 7.14 2.43
C ASP A 66 2.21 5.87 3.26
N VAL A 67 2.21 4.71 2.60
CA VAL A 67 2.36 3.44 3.30
C VAL A 67 3.73 3.36 3.97
N GLU A 68 4.77 3.71 3.23
CA GLU A 68 6.12 3.68 3.77
C GLU A 68 6.24 4.59 4.99
N ASN A 69 5.72 5.81 4.85
CA ASN A 69 5.78 6.77 5.93
C ASN A 69 5.01 6.28 7.16
N TYR A 70 3.82 5.70 6.92
CA TYR A 70 3.01 5.18 8.01
C TYR A 70 3.75 4.08 8.78
N LEU A 71 4.33 3.14 8.05
CA LEU A 71 5.02 2.02 8.68
C LEU A 71 6.27 2.45 9.43
N GLN A 72 6.94 3.50 8.94
CA GLN A 72 8.15 3.99 9.59
C GLN A 72 7.84 4.79 10.85
N ASN A 73 6.67 5.36 10.95
CA ASN A 73 6.33 6.29 12.02
C ASN A 73 5.28 5.77 12.99
N ARG A 74 4.98 4.48 12.94
CA ARG A 74 4.04 3.91 13.89
C ARG A 74 4.68 3.60 15.24
#